data_8d19f22a62fac586213b71b601dc3206
#
_entry.id   8d19f22a62fac586213b71b601dc3206
#
_cell.length_a   1.000
_cell.length_b   1.000
_cell.length_c   1.000
_cell.angle_alpha   90.00
_cell.angle_beta   90.00
_cell.angle_gamma   90.00
#
_symmetry.space_group_name_H-M   'P 1'
#
loop_
_entity.id
_entity.type
_entity.pdbx_description
1 polymer ?
#
loop_
_entity_poly.entity_id
_entity_poly.type
_entity_poly.pdbx_seq_one_letter_code
_entity_poly.pdbx_strand_id
1 'polypeptide(L)'
;MKNPLILLLVLLTALSATVSAQSIGVFTWDSKGKFTNVRNAPNGKIIDRIPTSEAAMIGVEKPTDGWWKIVGDNYDTGDSQVKVKSSDTGCWIHYSVLALGTRNYDNQKLTLRKSPDEKSAVVYQFTDEILLRPLDIKGDWVKVKTIDGKYTGWIEEEWLCGNALTNCC
;
A
#
# COMPACT_ATOMS: atom_id res chain seq x y z
N MET A 1 -64.15 -2.93 -28.20
CA MET A 1 -63.55 -2.93 -26.85
C MET A 1 -62.02 -2.88 -27.02
N LYS A 2 -61.39 -1.73 -26.69
CA LYS A 2 -59.96 -1.49 -26.88
C LYS A 2 -59.23 -1.76 -25.56
N ASN A 3 -58.30 -2.72 -25.57
CA ASN A 3 -57.43 -2.98 -24.42
C ASN A 3 -56.29 -1.95 -24.42
N PRO A 4 -56.02 -1.23 -23.33
CA PRO A 4 -54.82 -0.42 -23.21
C PRO A 4 -53.65 -1.31 -22.75
N LEU A 5 -52.62 -1.38 -23.58
CA LEU A 5 -51.34 -2.00 -23.27
C LEU A 5 -50.61 -1.11 -22.28
N ILE A 6 -50.52 -1.55 -21.02
CA ILE A 6 -49.74 -0.85 -19.99
C ILE A 6 -48.27 -1.19 -20.20
N LEU A 7 -47.50 -0.21 -20.70
CA LEU A 7 -46.06 -0.30 -20.85
C LEU A 7 -45.38 -0.03 -19.48
N LEU A 8 -44.98 -1.11 -18.81
CA LEU A 8 -44.23 -1.02 -17.52
C LEU A 8 -42.78 -0.66 -17.81
N LEU A 9 -42.44 0.62 -17.65
CA LEU A 9 -41.07 1.10 -17.76
C LEU A 9 -40.29 0.78 -16.47
N VAL A 10 -39.50 -0.31 -16.47
CA VAL A 10 -38.63 -0.66 -15.36
C VAL A 10 -37.41 0.25 -15.45
N LEU A 11 -37.35 1.26 -14.58
CA LEU A 11 -36.18 2.15 -14.42
C LEU A 11 -35.10 1.38 -13.66
N LEU A 12 -34.13 0.82 -14.38
CA LEU A 12 -32.93 0.19 -13.79
C LEU A 12 -31.99 1.31 -13.31
N THR A 13 -32.10 1.72 -12.06
CA THR A 13 -31.11 2.59 -11.42
C THR A 13 -29.83 1.80 -11.15
N ALA A 14 -28.84 1.94 -12.01
CA ALA A 14 -27.51 1.43 -11.75
C ALA A 14 -26.92 2.18 -10.55
N LEU A 15 -26.90 1.54 -9.39
CA LEU A 15 -26.15 2.01 -8.22
C LEU A 15 -24.66 1.88 -8.56
N SER A 16 -24.04 2.97 -9.00
CA SER A 16 -22.60 3.05 -9.15
C SER A 16 -21.99 3.09 -7.75
N ALA A 17 -21.64 1.93 -7.21
CA ALA A 17 -20.82 1.86 -6.00
C ALA A 17 -19.45 2.50 -6.34
N THR A 18 -19.16 3.65 -5.77
CA THR A 18 -17.82 4.23 -5.80
C THR A 18 -16.91 3.33 -4.97
N VAL A 19 -16.17 2.46 -5.64
CA VAL A 19 -15.10 1.70 -4.98
C VAL A 19 -14.02 2.71 -4.61
N SER A 20 -13.96 3.07 -3.33
CA SER A 20 -12.83 3.83 -2.80
C SER A 20 -11.55 3.02 -3.03
N ALA A 21 -10.52 3.64 -3.59
CA ALA A 21 -9.24 2.97 -3.73
C ALA A 21 -8.69 2.68 -2.34
N GLN A 22 -8.34 1.41 -2.10
CA GLN A 22 -7.72 1.00 -0.86
C GLN A 22 -6.31 1.58 -0.77
N SER A 23 -5.94 2.12 0.38
CA SER A 23 -4.62 2.69 0.66
C SER A 23 -4.04 2.10 1.93
N ILE A 24 -2.71 2.03 2.00
CA ILE A 24 -1.96 1.62 3.19
C ILE A 24 -0.92 2.66 3.55
N GLY A 25 -0.60 2.77 4.84
CA GLY A 25 0.55 3.54 5.32
C GLY A 25 1.83 2.73 5.15
N VAL A 26 2.87 3.36 4.63
CA VAL A 26 4.22 2.81 4.46
C VAL A 26 5.26 3.88 4.82
N PHE A 27 6.52 3.53 4.91
CA PHE A 27 7.60 4.52 5.05
C PHE A 27 8.71 4.27 4.04
N THR A 28 9.52 5.30 3.76
CA THR A 28 10.68 5.17 2.90
C THR A 28 11.79 4.39 3.60
N TRP A 29 12.32 3.39 2.92
CA TRP A 29 13.45 2.57 3.35
C TRP A 29 14.39 2.34 2.16
N ASP A 30 15.20 3.35 1.86
CA ASP A 30 16.15 3.34 0.75
C ASP A 30 17.58 3.42 1.29
N SER A 31 18.34 2.34 1.16
CA SER A 31 19.74 2.26 1.59
C SER A 31 20.73 2.72 0.50
N LYS A 32 20.20 3.14 -0.67
CA LYS A 32 21.04 3.45 -1.83
C LYS A 32 20.91 4.93 -2.20
N GLY A 33 21.82 5.74 -1.72
CA GLY A 33 21.87 7.14 -2.12
C GLY A 33 21.31 8.12 -1.09
N LYS A 34 21.23 9.39 -1.47
CA LYS A 34 20.81 10.48 -0.59
C LYS A 34 19.32 10.81 -0.72
N PHE A 35 18.67 10.28 -1.73
CA PHE A 35 17.28 10.61 -2.06
C PHE A 35 16.52 9.41 -2.64
N THR A 36 15.32 9.24 -2.22
CA THR A 36 14.31 8.37 -2.83
C THR A 36 13.59 9.14 -3.93
N ASN A 37 13.54 8.60 -5.13
CA ASN A 37 12.95 9.27 -6.29
C ASN A 37 11.44 9.11 -6.34
N VAL A 38 10.73 10.21 -6.55
CA VAL A 38 9.31 10.26 -6.88
C VAL A 38 9.15 10.54 -8.38
N ARG A 39 8.25 9.81 -9.03
CA ARG A 39 8.06 9.88 -10.49
C ARG A 39 6.63 10.28 -10.87
N ASN A 40 6.47 10.80 -12.08
CA ASN A 40 5.15 11.19 -12.60
C ASN A 40 4.28 10.00 -13.03
N ALA A 41 4.85 8.82 -13.23
CA ALA A 41 4.18 7.59 -13.62
C ALA A 41 5.08 6.39 -13.28
N PRO A 42 4.58 5.14 -13.27
CA PRO A 42 5.41 3.94 -13.28
C PRO A 42 6.49 4.01 -14.35
N ASN A 43 7.76 3.84 -13.97
CA ASN A 43 8.93 4.01 -14.84
C ASN A 43 9.09 5.40 -15.51
N GLY A 44 8.29 6.38 -15.10
CA GLY A 44 8.27 7.73 -15.68
C GLY A 44 9.44 8.61 -15.24
N LYS A 45 9.34 9.90 -15.57
CA LYS A 45 10.34 10.91 -15.21
C LYS A 45 10.33 11.19 -13.71
N ILE A 46 11.51 11.43 -13.14
CA ILE A 46 11.64 11.90 -11.76
C ILE A 46 11.11 13.33 -11.72
N ILE A 47 10.15 13.58 -10.82
CA ILE A 47 9.53 14.90 -10.61
C ILE A 47 9.85 15.47 -9.23
N ASP A 48 10.21 14.60 -8.27
CA ASP A 48 10.63 15.00 -6.93
C ASP A 48 11.56 13.99 -6.28
N ARG A 49 12.10 14.34 -5.10
CA ARG A 49 13.01 13.53 -4.32
C ARG A 49 12.75 13.71 -2.84
N ILE A 50 12.64 12.60 -2.11
CA ILE A 50 12.52 12.56 -0.65
C ILE A 50 13.91 12.26 -0.08
N PRO A 51 14.44 13.07 0.86
CA PRO A 51 15.72 12.79 1.50
C PRO A 51 15.70 11.43 2.22
N THR A 52 16.76 10.63 2.06
CA THR A 52 16.85 9.31 2.76
C THR A 52 17.24 9.43 4.23
N SER A 53 17.61 10.63 4.66
CA SER A 53 17.84 10.96 6.08
C SER A 53 16.52 11.12 6.87
N GLU A 54 15.40 11.24 6.16
CA GLU A 54 14.08 11.38 6.76
C GLU A 54 13.34 10.04 6.72
N ALA A 55 12.71 9.67 7.82
CA ALA A 55 11.77 8.56 7.86
C ALA A 55 10.41 9.03 7.32
N ALA A 56 10.30 9.18 6.00
CA ALA A 56 9.08 9.68 5.38
C ALA A 56 7.96 8.64 5.41
N MET A 57 6.90 8.93 6.16
CA MET A 57 5.68 8.12 6.22
C MET A 57 4.71 8.57 5.13
N ILE A 58 4.24 7.63 4.33
CA ILE A 58 3.50 7.90 3.08
C ILE A 58 2.27 7.02 3.01
N GLY A 59 1.10 7.60 2.73
CA GLY A 59 -0.04 6.84 2.26
C GLY A 59 0.15 6.44 0.80
N VAL A 60 -0.07 5.16 0.47
CA VAL A 60 0.04 4.68 -0.92
C VAL A 60 -1.15 3.84 -1.33
N GLU A 61 -1.50 3.90 -2.61
CA GLU A 61 -2.64 3.20 -3.21
C GLU A 61 -2.30 2.62 -4.60
N LYS A 62 -3.18 1.77 -5.13
CA LYS A 62 -3.18 1.30 -6.54
C LYS A 62 -1.83 0.81 -7.03
N PRO A 63 -1.29 -0.27 -6.45
CA PRO A 63 -0.03 -0.82 -6.92
C PRO A 63 -0.14 -1.28 -8.39
N THR A 64 0.83 -0.87 -9.21
CA THR A 64 0.93 -1.23 -10.62
C THR A 64 2.37 -1.56 -10.95
N ASP A 65 2.66 -2.80 -11.32
CA ASP A 65 4.01 -3.26 -11.71
C ASP A 65 5.11 -2.86 -10.70
N GLY A 66 4.80 -2.95 -9.42
CA GLY A 66 5.70 -2.59 -8.33
C GLY A 66 5.76 -1.09 -8.01
N TRP A 67 4.97 -0.28 -8.67
CA TRP A 67 4.85 1.15 -8.39
C TRP A 67 3.58 1.45 -7.61
N TRP A 68 3.71 2.27 -6.58
CA TRP A 68 2.62 2.73 -5.75
C TRP A 68 2.35 4.21 -6.01
N LYS A 69 1.07 4.57 -6.10
CA LYS A 69 0.66 5.97 -6.17
C LYS A 69 0.62 6.55 -4.77
N ILE A 70 1.24 7.71 -4.57
CA ILE A 70 1.22 8.44 -3.29
C ILE A 70 -0.14 9.11 -3.12
N VAL A 71 -0.76 8.93 -1.96
CA VAL A 71 -2.05 9.55 -1.61
C VAL A 71 -1.82 10.95 -1.08
N GLY A 72 -2.62 11.92 -1.57
CA GLY A 72 -2.60 13.30 -1.04
C GLY A 72 -1.36 14.12 -1.42
N ASP A 73 -0.46 13.58 -2.25
CA ASP A 73 0.75 14.27 -2.71
C ASP A 73 1.60 14.85 -1.57
N ASN A 74 1.76 14.08 -0.48
CA ASN A 74 2.57 14.46 0.68
C ASN A 74 3.16 13.24 1.39
N TYR A 75 4.13 13.51 2.27
CA TYR A 75 4.63 12.57 3.27
C TYR A 75 4.74 13.26 4.63
N ASP A 76 4.76 12.48 5.69
CA ASP A 76 4.87 12.92 7.08
C ASP A 76 6.25 12.54 7.63
N THR A 77 6.91 13.45 8.33
CA THR A 77 8.20 13.23 9.01
C THR A 77 8.06 13.04 10.52
N GLY A 78 6.81 13.05 11.03
CA GLY A 78 6.50 13.11 12.45
C GLY A 78 6.38 14.55 12.99
N ASP A 79 7.18 15.46 12.48
CA ASP A 79 7.15 16.87 12.87
C ASP A 79 6.33 17.73 11.91
N SER A 80 6.22 17.31 10.64
CA SER A 80 5.55 18.09 9.60
C SER A 80 5.09 17.23 8.43
N GLN A 81 4.06 17.73 7.74
CA GLN A 81 3.68 17.25 6.41
C GLN A 81 4.42 18.02 5.33
N VAL A 82 5.08 17.29 4.45
CA VAL A 82 5.86 17.82 3.34
C VAL A 82 5.16 17.48 2.02
N LYS A 83 4.93 18.50 1.19
CA LYS A 83 4.34 18.28 -0.13
C LYS A 83 5.34 17.67 -1.10
N VAL A 84 4.84 16.72 -1.90
CA VAL A 84 5.55 16.10 -3.02
C VAL A 84 5.01 16.70 -4.32
N LYS A 85 5.88 16.98 -5.27
CA LYS A 85 5.46 17.40 -6.60
C LYS A 85 4.65 16.29 -7.26
N SER A 86 3.49 16.65 -7.77
CA SER A 86 2.57 15.77 -8.47
C SER A 86 2.40 16.20 -9.93
N SER A 87 1.98 15.28 -10.77
CA SER A 87 1.55 15.51 -12.15
C SER A 87 0.07 15.22 -12.31
N ASP A 88 -0.50 15.44 -13.49
CA ASP A 88 -1.89 15.11 -13.80
C ASP A 88 -2.22 13.61 -13.58
N THR A 89 -1.20 12.74 -13.62
CA THR A 89 -1.31 11.31 -13.33
C THR A 89 -0.96 10.95 -11.90
N GLY A 90 -0.63 11.93 -11.06
CA GLY A 90 -0.21 11.78 -9.68
C GLY A 90 1.31 11.68 -9.50
N CYS A 91 1.74 11.22 -8.35
CA CYS A 91 3.13 10.95 -8.01
C CYS A 91 3.30 9.49 -7.55
N TRP A 92 4.40 8.87 -7.99
CA TRP A 92 4.61 7.43 -7.90
C TRP A 92 5.96 7.10 -7.28
N ILE A 93 5.98 6.05 -6.47
CA ILE A 93 7.16 5.54 -5.78
C ILE A 93 7.25 4.03 -5.95
N HIS A 94 8.46 3.49 -6.10
CA HIS A 94 8.66 2.06 -6.31
C HIS A 94 8.72 1.30 -4.99
N TYR A 95 8.15 0.10 -4.92
CA TYR A 95 8.10 -0.72 -3.71
C TYR A 95 9.48 -1.02 -3.11
N SER A 96 10.53 -1.07 -3.92
CA SER A 96 11.89 -1.41 -3.45
C SER A 96 12.52 -0.37 -2.52
N VAL A 97 11.93 0.82 -2.45
CA VAL A 97 12.36 1.90 -1.55
C VAL A 97 11.34 2.19 -0.45
N LEU A 98 10.33 1.32 -0.30
CA LEU A 98 9.30 1.38 0.73
C LEU A 98 9.49 0.25 1.74
N ALA A 99 9.02 0.44 2.95
CA ALA A 99 8.91 -0.61 3.95
C ALA A 99 7.64 -0.47 4.80
N LEU A 100 7.28 -1.61 5.40
CA LEU A 100 6.34 -1.77 6.48
C LEU A 100 7.07 -2.49 7.61
N GLY A 101 6.92 -2.05 8.85
CA GLY A 101 7.28 -2.85 10.02
C GLY A 101 6.21 -3.91 10.26
N THR A 102 6.56 -5.03 10.87
CA THR A 102 5.59 -5.90 11.51
C THR A 102 5.46 -5.52 12.98
N ARG A 103 4.29 -5.78 13.56
CA ARG A 103 4.03 -5.58 14.98
C ARG A 103 3.64 -6.91 15.61
N ASN A 104 4.22 -7.21 16.76
CA ASN A 104 3.99 -8.45 17.48
C ASN A 104 3.89 -8.18 18.98
N TYR A 105 2.66 -8.10 19.50
CA TYR A 105 2.41 -7.70 20.89
C TYR A 105 2.68 -8.79 21.93
N ASP A 106 2.50 -10.08 21.54
CA ASP A 106 2.50 -11.19 22.47
C ASP A 106 3.39 -12.37 22.02
N ASN A 107 4.42 -12.11 21.22
CA ASN A 107 5.29 -13.14 20.62
C ASN A 107 4.54 -14.23 19.86
N GLN A 108 3.38 -13.89 19.27
CA GLN A 108 2.65 -14.82 18.42
C GLN A 108 3.38 -15.07 17.10
N LYS A 109 3.06 -16.19 16.47
CA LYS A 109 3.59 -16.50 15.14
C LYS A 109 2.87 -15.71 14.08
N LEU A 110 3.55 -14.74 13.50
CA LEU A 110 3.12 -14.06 12.29
C LEU A 110 3.35 -14.95 11.07
N THR A 111 2.48 -14.85 10.08
CA THR A 111 2.47 -15.81 8.98
C THR A 111 2.30 -15.12 7.64
N LEU A 112 3.22 -15.36 6.70
CA LEU A 112 3.01 -15.06 5.30
C LEU A 112 2.31 -16.24 4.62
N ARG A 113 1.25 -15.96 3.87
CA ARG A 113 0.42 -16.96 3.21
C ARG A 113 0.51 -16.85 1.68
N LYS A 114 0.23 -17.94 0.98
CA LYS A 114 0.27 -18.00 -0.49
C LYS A 114 -0.81 -17.13 -1.14
N SER A 115 -1.97 -17.00 -0.52
CA SER A 115 -3.12 -16.22 -0.96
C SER A 115 -3.68 -15.41 0.20
N PRO A 116 -4.44 -14.33 -0.03
CA PRO A 116 -5.09 -13.51 1.00
C PRO A 116 -6.30 -14.25 1.62
N ASP A 117 -6.02 -15.26 2.41
CA ASP A 117 -6.98 -16.16 3.05
C ASP A 117 -6.28 -16.90 4.20
N GLU A 118 -6.89 -16.90 5.38
CA GLU A 118 -6.39 -17.57 6.58
C GLU A 118 -6.16 -19.09 6.41
N LYS A 119 -6.94 -19.73 5.52
CA LYS A 119 -6.82 -21.16 5.21
C LYS A 119 -5.78 -21.46 4.15
N SER A 120 -5.20 -20.42 3.54
CA SER A 120 -4.18 -20.59 2.50
C SER A 120 -2.88 -21.15 3.07
N ALA A 121 -2.14 -21.85 2.23
CA ALA A 121 -0.85 -22.46 2.60
C ALA A 121 0.13 -21.42 3.15
N VAL A 122 0.83 -21.80 4.21
CA VAL A 122 1.87 -21.02 4.85
C VAL A 122 3.12 -21.00 3.95
N VAL A 123 3.66 -19.81 3.72
CA VAL A 123 4.92 -19.59 2.97
C VAL A 123 6.09 -19.38 3.94
N TYR A 124 5.85 -18.60 4.99
CA TYR A 124 6.87 -18.26 5.98
C TYR A 124 6.21 -17.94 7.32
N GLN A 125 6.86 -18.31 8.41
CA GLN A 125 6.44 -17.97 9.78
C GLN A 125 7.61 -17.36 10.54
N PHE A 126 7.31 -16.38 11.38
CA PHE A 126 8.29 -15.68 12.21
C PHE A 126 7.62 -15.13 13.47
N THR A 127 8.42 -14.77 14.47
CA THR A 127 7.98 -14.15 15.73
C THR A 127 8.59 -12.77 15.93
N ASP A 128 9.75 -12.52 15.31
CA ASP A 128 10.44 -11.25 15.43
C ASP A 128 9.71 -10.14 14.65
N GLU A 129 9.83 -8.92 15.10
CA GLU A 129 9.43 -7.77 14.30
C GLU A 129 10.45 -7.55 13.17
N ILE A 130 9.97 -7.58 11.93
CA ILE A 130 10.81 -7.48 10.74
C ILE A 130 10.28 -6.42 9.78
N LEU A 131 11.14 -5.96 8.88
CA LEU A 131 10.75 -5.09 7.78
C LEU A 131 10.35 -5.89 6.55
N LEU A 132 9.29 -5.42 5.89
CA LEU A 132 8.72 -6.04 4.69
C LEU A 132 8.54 -4.99 3.58
N ARG A 133 8.66 -5.39 2.33
CA ARG A 133 8.36 -4.56 1.15
C ARG A 133 6.90 -4.75 0.74
N PRO A 134 6.08 -3.69 0.60
CA PRO A 134 4.71 -3.81 0.10
C PRO A 134 4.70 -4.09 -1.40
N LEU A 135 3.91 -5.07 -1.85
CA LEU A 135 3.81 -5.44 -3.26
C LEU A 135 2.39 -5.25 -3.83
N ASP A 136 1.37 -5.53 -3.02
CA ASP A 136 -0.03 -5.49 -3.45
C ASP A 136 -0.96 -5.39 -2.24
N ILE A 137 -2.23 -5.04 -2.45
CA ILE A 137 -3.26 -4.92 -1.42
C ILE A 137 -4.58 -5.52 -1.90
N LYS A 138 -5.25 -6.30 -1.06
CA LYS A 138 -6.55 -6.88 -1.35
C LYS A 138 -7.38 -7.10 -0.09
N GLY A 139 -8.41 -6.27 0.13
CA GLY A 139 -9.16 -6.27 1.38
C GLY A 139 -8.21 -6.00 2.54
N ASP A 140 -8.38 -6.72 3.63
CA ASP A 140 -7.56 -6.59 4.83
C ASP A 140 -6.17 -7.28 4.71
N TRP A 141 -5.75 -7.63 3.49
CA TRP A 141 -4.50 -8.34 3.23
C TRP A 141 -3.53 -7.50 2.39
N VAL A 142 -2.28 -7.53 2.79
CA VAL A 142 -1.16 -6.92 2.06
C VAL A 142 -0.22 -8.01 1.58
N LYS A 143 0.08 -8.01 0.28
CA LYS A 143 1.14 -8.85 -0.26
C LYS A 143 2.48 -8.18 0.01
N VAL A 144 3.38 -8.94 0.61
CA VAL A 144 4.67 -8.41 1.04
C VAL A 144 5.80 -9.34 0.62
N LYS A 145 7.02 -8.77 0.62
CA LYS A 145 8.26 -9.49 0.42
C LYS A 145 9.23 -9.16 1.54
N THR A 146 9.93 -10.16 2.08
CA THR A 146 11.01 -9.91 3.05
C THR A 146 12.13 -9.06 2.46
N ILE A 147 12.82 -8.25 3.26
CA ILE A 147 13.88 -7.33 2.78
C ILE A 147 14.99 -8.10 2.07
N ASP A 148 15.35 -9.30 2.56
CA ASP A 148 16.33 -10.19 1.94
C ASP A 148 15.85 -10.86 0.64
N GLY A 149 14.56 -10.67 0.31
CA GLY A 149 13.93 -11.16 -0.91
C GLY A 149 13.59 -12.64 -0.95
N LYS A 150 13.79 -13.39 0.15
CA LYS A 150 13.61 -14.85 0.18
C LYS A 150 12.15 -15.28 0.14
N TYR A 151 11.29 -14.57 0.87
CA TYR A 151 9.88 -14.95 1.02
C TYR A 151 8.97 -13.85 0.48
N THR A 152 7.92 -14.27 -0.20
CA THR A 152 6.83 -13.41 -0.69
C THR A 152 5.51 -14.06 -0.35
N GLY A 153 4.61 -13.32 0.29
CA GLY A 153 3.30 -13.84 0.69
C GLY A 153 2.36 -12.73 1.13
N TRP A 154 1.19 -13.13 1.59
CA TRP A 154 0.14 -12.26 2.09
C TRP A 154 0.11 -12.30 3.62
N ILE A 155 -0.07 -11.15 4.24
CA ILE A 155 -0.26 -10.96 5.67
C ILE A 155 -1.42 -10.00 5.89
N GLU A 156 -2.15 -10.15 6.97
CA GLU A 156 -3.22 -9.22 7.34
C GLU A 156 -2.64 -7.85 7.72
N GLU A 157 -3.32 -6.79 7.29
CA GLU A 157 -2.88 -5.41 7.50
C GLU A 157 -2.73 -5.06 8.98
N GLU A 158 -3.54 -5.67 9.85
CA GLU A 158 -3.47 -5.47 11.30
C GLU A 158 -2.10 -5.78 11.91
N TRP A 159 -1.32 -6.67 11.28
CA TRP A 159 0.04 -7.03 11.70
C TRP A 159 1.12 -6.12 11.13
N LEU A 160 0.73 -5.06 10.43
CA LEU A 160 1.66 -4.16 9.74
C LEU A 160 1.65 -2.77 10.36
N CYS A 161 2.80 -2.12 10.30
CA CYS A 161 3.05 -0.77 10.77
C CYS A 161 3.69 0.08 9.68
N GLY A 162 2.98 1.10 9.22
CA GLY A 162 3.47 2.09 8.24
C GLY A 162 4.19 3.28 8.87
N ASN A 163 4.45 3.25 10.17
CA ASN A 163 5.11 4.33 10.88
C ASN A 163 6.52 3.92 11.31
N ALA A 164 7.53 4.61 10.80
CA ALA A 164 8.93 4.34 11.11
C ALA A 164 9.40 4.91 12.46
N LEU A 165 8.61 5.77 13.10
CA LEU A 165 8.96 6.50 14.32
C LEU A 165 8.40 5.85 15.58
N THR A 166 7.45 4.94 15.45
CA THR A 166 6.81 4.24 16.57
C THR A 166 6.68 2.76 16.28
N ASN A 167 6.50 1.96 17.32
CA ASN A 167 6.19 0.52 17.18
C ASN A 167 4.72 0.28 16.78
N CYS A 168 3.98 1.32 16.35
CA CYS A 168 2.55 1.24 16.02
C CYS A 168 1.69 0.55 17.10
N CYS A 169 2.02 0.76 18.36
CA CYS A 169 1.25 0.29 19.51
C CYS A 169 0.10 1.25 19.80
#